data_8c3638ae96d282d1e80d3401cd0ed182
#
_entry.id   8c3638ae96d282d1e80d3401cd0ed182
#
_cell.length_a   1.000
_cell.length_b   1.000
_cell.length_c   1.000
_cell.angle_alpha   90.00
_cell.angle_beta   90.00
_cell.angle_gamma   90.00
#
_symmetry.space_group_name_H-M   'P 1'
#
loop_
_entity.id
_entity.type
_entity.pdbx_description
1 polymer ?
#
loop_
_entity_poly.entity_id
_entity_poly.type
_entity_poly.pdbx_seq_one_letter_code
_entity_poly.pdbx_strand_id
1 'polypeptide(L)'
;MSTYLTTANPIEQLPLAFNGYQFNHCKTLSCKNFGSHNPNDYVLQQANKNRPTLVCRECGAFPPLLNNQDVVEEALRYQTQQNGDLPKCTNNACDNKDFSALTHRHLYHAFGFSGDRQRYRCKACDQTFVDRWSGTNNKHLIQQKLLGLLFTGYPVRDICRRLEINPKTFYDQLNHIAARCRRQLALFDERLFKHQHKVQLASNIKALQEKSMNGVLWVASAEAQSGYVVAQHINYQQETVESTKEHHDAYQDTARYMALSTPHQTLAETFIPQGILAQVDTTYRKIFSRSNMENPLTDGRLINYPTKGTLIHPQYTVYSHYLYLKQMFQHSDYLAVFMPQETLLRSACISVFIDHIKKKRIDPVYVLEDEQWIHGDKPDNVDIALLGWWQDRWAFTHLENASKGICHLGGDTSKDRQWLEHATYRAISAYQNRFQDQFSQLINEPRRKLRPAGLLPLLDIYRAWHNLCRQDKYRLTPAQRLGLASSPITLEQLLS
;
A
#
# COMPACT_ATOMS: atom_id res chain seq x y z
N MET A 1 11.11 -30.60 20.43
CA MET A 1 10.32 -30.73 21.65
C MET A 1 9.98 -29.35 22.12
N SER A 2 8.76 -28.96 21.97
CA SER A 2 8.29 -27.60 22.23
C SER A 2 7.81 -27.48 23.66
N THR A 3 8.60 -26.82 24.51
CA THR A 3 8.25 -26.48 25.90
C THR A 3 7.89 -24.99 26.07
N TYR A 4 7.43 -24.35 24.99
CA TYR A 4 7.31 -22.87 24.99
C TYR A 4 6.00 -22.28 25.51
N LEU A 5 5.02 -23.07 26.00
CA LEU A 5 3.72 -22.48 26.30
C LEU A 5 2.94 -23.00 27.52
N THR A 6 3.50 -23.81 28.37
CA THR A 6 2.76 -24.30 29.57
C THR A 6 2.90 -23.42 30.79
N THR A 7 3.74 -22.36 30.73
CA THR A 7 3.97 -21.46 31.89
C THR A 7 4.05 -19.97 31.51
N ALA A 8 3.72 -19.59 30.27
CA ALA A 8 3.78 -18.19 29.87
C ALA A 8 2.73 -17.36 30.65
N ASN A 9 3.19 -16.29 31.27
CA ASN A 9 2.36 -15.26 31.87
C ASN A 9 1.35 -14.76 30.86
N PRO A 10 0.07 -14.47 31.16
CA PRO A 10 -0.90 -13.93 30.22
C PRO A 10 -0.41 -12.71 29.42
N ILE A 11 0.52 -11.94 29.99
CA ILE A 11 1.18 -10.79 29.37
C ILE A 11 2.06 -11.22 28.17
N GLU A 12 2.58 -12.44 28.15
CA GLU A 12 3.45 -12.97 27.09
C GLU A 12 2.68 -13.54 25.89
N GLN A 13 1.35 -13.55 25.92
CA GLN A 13 0.52 -14.07 24.84
C GLN A 13 0.36 -13.10 23.65
N LEU A 14 0.61 -11.82 23.86
CA LEU A 14 0.63 -10.81 22.79
C LEU A 14 2.07 -10.40 22.49
N PRO A 15 2.42 -10.20 21.20
CA PRO A 15 3.68 -9.56 20.84
C PRO A 15 3.82 -8.21 21.52
N LEU A 16 5.03 -7.87 21.94
CA LEU A 16 5.29 -6.57 22.57
C LEU A 16 4.92 -5.43 21.63
N ALA A 17 4.28 -4.39 22.16
CA ALA A 17 4.06 -3.16 21.42
C ALA A 17 5.41 -2.52 21.05
N PHE A 18 5.52 -1.97 19.84
CA PHE A 18 6.73 -1.31 19.39
C PHE A 18 6.44 0.14 18.99
N ASN A 19 7.19 1.08 19.52
CA ASN A 19 6.99 2.54 19.34
C ASN A 19 5.53 2.98 19.56
N GLY A 20 4.84 2.38 20.54
CA GLY A 20 3.44 2.67 20.85
C GLY A 20 2.43 1.98 19.92
N TYR A 21 2.87 1.19 18.97
CA TYR A 21 1.99 0.45 18.05
C TYR A 21 1.76 -0.98 18.54
N GLN A 22 0.48 -1.38 18.56
CA GLN A 22 0.03 -2.77 18.77
C GLN A 22 -1.01 -3.10 17.70
N PHE A 23 -0.66 -4.00 16.78
CA PHE A 23 -1.54 -4.37 15.66
C PHE A 23 -2.33 -5.65 15.94
N ASN A 24 -2.00 -6.36 17.05
CA ASN A 24 -2.61 -7.61 17.41
C ASN A 24 -3.79 -7.38 18.36
N HIS A 25 -5.00 -7.40 17.84
CA HIS A 25 -6.24 -7.22 18.58
C HIS A 25 -7.44 -7.77 17.79
N CYS A 26 -8.58 -7.94 18.47
CA CYS A 26 -9.84 -8.29 17.81
C CYS A 26 -10.28 -7.20 16.84
N LYS A 27 -10.63 -7.62 15.60
CA LYS A 27 -11.04 -6.73 14.49
C LYS A 27 -12.53 -6.86 14.16
N THR A 28 -13.28 -7.60 14.97
CA THR A 28 -14.73 -7.77 14.79
C THR A 28 -15.44 -6.61 15.45
N LEU A 29 -16.08 -5.78 14.65
CA LEU A 29 -16.68 -4.52 15.07
C LEU A 29 -17.75 -4.68 16.17
N SER A 30 -18.60 -5.70 16.04
CA SER A 30 -19.67 -6.00 17.00
C SER A 30 -19.18 -6.65 18.30
N CYS A 31 -17.89 -6.97 18.40
CA CYS A 31 -17.31 -7.63 19.56
C CYS A 31 -16.95 -6.60 20.65
N LYS A 32 -17.27 -6.91 21.91
CA LYS A 32 -16.85 -6.06 23.04
C LYS A 32 -15.34 -5.90 23.18
N ASN A 33 -14.56 -6.89 22.66
CA ASN A 33 -13.11 -6.86 22.65
C ASN A 33 -12.54 -6.17 21.40
N PHE A 34 -13.36 -5.46 20.61
CA PHE A 34 -12.90 -4.74 19.44
C PHE A 34 -11.77 -3.76 19.78
N GLY A 35 -10.59 -4.00 19.21
CA GLY A 35 -9.40 -3.19 19.46
C GLY A 35 -8.92 -3.23 20.91
N SER A 36 -9.19 -4.28 21.66
CA SER A 36 -8.63 -4.48 23.00
C SER A 36 -7.18 -4.95 22.90
N HIS A 37 -6.31 -4.33 23.68
CA HIS A 37 -4.90 -4.77 23.85
C HIS A 37 -4.68 -5.54 25.17
N ASN A 38 -5.76 -5.91 25.87
CA ASN A 38 -5.65 -6.69 27.09
C ASN A 38 -5.38 -8.17 26.73
N PRO A 39 -4.24 -8.74 27.14
CA PRO A 39 -3.89 -10.13 26.85
C PRO A 39 -4.92 -11.16 27.32
N ASN A 40 -5.63 -10.85 28.42
CA ASN A 40 -6.64 -11.74 28.99
C ASN A 40 -7.88 -11.94 28.09
N ASP A 41 -8.10 -11.06 27.12
CA ASP A 41 -9.20 -11.16 26.18
C ASP A 41 -8.95 -12.20 25.07
N TYR A 42 -7.75 -12.82 25.08
CA TYR A 42 -7.30 -13.68 23.98
C TYR A 42 -6.75 -15.02 24.48
N VAL A 43 -6.71 -15.96 23.55
CA VAL A 43 -5.99 -17.24 23.68
C VAL A 43 -5.07 -17.38 22.46
N LEU A 44 -3.80 -17.73 22.71
CA LEU A 44 -2.88 -18.07 21.65
C LEU A 44 -3.15 -19.51 21.19
N GLN A 45 -3.48 -19.70 19.93
CA GLN A 45 -3.67 -21.01 19.33
C GLN A 45 -2.51 -21.36 18.40
N GLN A 46 -1.91 -22.51 18.62
CA GLN A 46 -0.74 -23.02 17.89
C GLN A 46 -1.07 -24.26 17.04
N ALA A 47 -2.32 -24.46 16.65
CA ALA A 47 -2.72 -25.59 15.81
C ALA A 47 -1.90 -25.64 14.51
N ASN A 48 -1.53 -24.48 13.96
CA ASN A 48 -0.55 -24.36 12.90
C ASN A 48 0.78 -23.85 13.49
N LYS A 49 1.74 -24.79 13.68
CA LYS A 49 3.05 -24.47 14.28
C LYS A 49 3.82 -23.36 13.56
N ASN A 50 3.54 -23.17 12.26
CA ASN A 50 4.23 -22.20 11.44
C ASN A 50 3.55 -20.82 11.45
N ARG A 51 2.32 -20.72 12.01
CA ARG A 51 1.57 -19.47 12.03
C ARG A 51 0.63 -19.41 13.23
N PRO A 52 1.11 -18.98 14.38
CA PRO A 52 0.28 -18.82 15.56
C PRO A 52 -0.82 -17.78 15.30
N THR A 53 -2.00 -18.02 15.84
CA THR A 53 -3.15 -17.12 15.71
C THR A 53 -3.62 -16.69 17.10
N LEU A 54 -4.17 -15.48 17.15
CA LEU A 54 -4.79 -14.92 18.32
C LEU A 54 -6.29 -15.20 18.26
N VAL A 55 -6.84 -15.95 19.22
CA VAL A 55 -8.28 -16.23 19.29
C VAL A 55 -8.92 -15.31 20.31
N CYS A 56 -9.86 -14.49 19.86
CA CYS A 56 -10.67 -13.66 20.76
C CYS A 56 -11.63 -14.52 21.58
N ARG A 57 -11.57 -14.40 22.92
CA ARG A 57 -12.43 -15.19 23.83
C ARG A 57 -13.90 -14.87 23.71
N GLU A 58 -14.24 -13.67 23.19
CA GLU A 58 -15.63 -13.22 23.07
C GLU A 58 -16.28 -13.69 21.76
N CYS A 59 -15.65 -13.42 20.62
CA CYS A 59 -16.25 -13.66 19.32
C CYS A 59 -15.60 -14.81 18.53
N GLY A 60 -14.55 -15.44 19.05
CA GLY A 60 -13.85 -16.53 18.39
C GLY A 60 -13.06 -16.13 17.14
N ALA A 61 -12.99 -14.85 16.79
CA ALA A 61 -12.14 -14.40 15.68
C ALA A 61 -10.67 -14.71 15.94
N PHE A 62 -9.96 -15.17 14.90
CA PHE A 62 -8.60 -15.72 15.03
C PHE A 62 -7.62 -15.09 14.00
N PRO A 63 -7.37 -13.78 14.06
CA PRO A 63 -6.37 -13.17 13.20
C PRO A 63 -4.98 -13.77 13.46
N PRO A 64 -4.14 -13.94 12.42
CA PRO A 64 -2.76 -14.32 12.62
C PRO A 64 -2.00 -13.22 13.35
N LEU A 65 -1.01 -13.64 14.15
CA LEU A 65 -0.15 -12.73 14.87
C LEU A 65 0.81 -12.01 13.92
N LEU A 66 1.13 -10.77 14.28
CA LEU A 66 2.09 -9.91 13.61
C LEU A 66 3.20 -9.51 14.57
N ASN A 67 4.44 -9.51 14.12
CA ASN A 67 5.51 -8.82 14.80
C ASN A 67 5.33 -7.31 14.63
N ASN A 68 5.06 -6.60 15.72
CA ASN A 68 4.80 -5.16 15.68
C ASN A 68 6.03 -4.36 15.24
N GLN A 69 7.24 -4.79 15.61
CA GLN A 69 8.49 -4.16 15.20
C GLN A 69 8.67 -4.27 13.69
N ASP A 70 8.48 -5.44 13.11
CA ASP A 70 8.64 -5.67 11.67
C ASP A 70 7.69 -4.80 10.83
N VAL A 71 6.47 -4.54 11.30
CA VAL A 71 5.55 -3.62 10.60
C VAL A 71 6.10 -2.19 10.60
N VAL A 72 6.60 -1.73 11.75
CA VAL A 72 7.15 -0.36 11.87
C VAL A 72 8.43 -0.23 11.05
N GLU A 73 9.32 -1.20 11.14
CA GLU A 73 10.57 -1.20 10.35
C GLU A 73 10.32 -1.23 8.84
N GLU A 74 9.30 -1.97 8.40
CA GLU A 74 8.94 -1.98 6.98
C GLU A 74 8.39 -0.60 6.52
N ALA A 75 7.61 0.08 7.35
CA ALA A 75 7.16 1.45 7.07
C ALA A 75 8.34 2.43 7.01
N LEU A 76 9.30 2.31 7.92
CA LEU A 76 10.52 3.11 7.92
C LEU A 76 11.39 2.81 6.69
N ARG A 77 11.53 1.54 6.32
CA ARG A 77 12.26 1.13 5.12
C ARG A 77 11.68 1.80 3.88
N TYR A 78 10.36 1.77 3.72
CA TYR A 78 9.71 2.45 2.61
C TYR A 78 9.93 3.96 2.64
N GLN A 79 9.75 4.60 3.80
CA GLN A 79 9.99 6.04 3.96
C GLN A 79 11.44 6.40 3.61
N THR A 80 12.40 5.60 4.06
CA THR A 80 13.81 5.79 3.73
C THR A 80 14.07 5.65 2.23
N GLN A 81 13.43 4.70 1.58
CA GLN A 81 13.53 4.53 0.13
C GLN A 81 12.94 5.70 -0.64
N GLN A 82 11.77 6.21 -0.24
CA GLN A 82 11.16 7.40 -0.88
C GLN A 82 11.98 8.66 -0.66
N ASN A 83 12.63 8.80 0.49
CA ASN A 83 13.43 9.96 0.87
C ASN A 83 14.92 9.81 0.57
N GLY A 84 15.37 8.68 0.01
CA GLY A 84 16.80 8.35 -0.11
C GLY A 84 17.63 9.39 -0.84
N ASP A 85 17.09 9.95 -1.92
CA ASP A 85 17.74 10.95 -2.77
C ASP A 85 17.36 12.41 -2.39
N LEU A 86 16.51 12.58 -1.38
CA LEU A 86 16.05 13.91 -0.94
C LEU A 86 16.96 14.47 0.17
N PRO A 87 17.07 15.79 0.28
CA PRO A 87 17.87 16.42 1.35
C PRO A 87 17.29 16.07 2.73
N LYS A 88 18.11 15.50 3.61
CA LYS A 88 17.75 15.09 4.97
C LYS A 88 18.91 15.25 5.93
N CYS A 89 18.63 15.18 7.23
CA CYS A 89 19.66 15.25 8.26
C CYS A 89 20.71 14.15 8.06
N THR A 90 21.99 14.54 8.09
CA THR A 90 23.14 13.63 7.89
C THR A 90 23.65 13.01 9.18
N ASN A 91 23.10 13.39 10.33
CA ASN A 91 23.46 12.83 11.63
C ASN A 91 22.70 11.51 11.83
N ASN A 92 23.40 10.39 11.81
CA ASN A 92 22.81 9.05 11.96
C ASN A 92 22.16 8.80 13.33
N ALA A 93 22.53 9.58 14.36
CA ALA A 93 21.92 9.49 15.69
C ALA A 93 20.70 10.41 15.87
N CYS A 94 20.30 11.17 14.83
CA CYS A 94 19.21 12.13 14.91
C CYS A 94 17.86 11.48 14.56
N ASP A 95 16.82 11.80 15.31
CA ASP A 95 15.45 11.34 15.05
C ASP A 95 14.91 11.78 13.69
N ASN A 96 15.43 12.88 13.13
CA ASN A 96 15.03 13.39 11.83
C ASN A 96 15.81 12.82 10.64
N LYS A 97 16.70 11.85 10.83
CA LYS A 97 17.55 11.29 9.77
C LYS A 97 16.78 10.67 8.58
N ASP A 98 15.59 10.16 8.84
CA ASP A 98 14.74 9.45 7.85
C ASP A 98 13.68 10.37 7.20
N PHE A 99 13.61 11.64 7.64
CA PHE A 99 12.65 12.62 7.15
C PHE A 99 13.31 13.63 6.22
N SER A 100 12.72 13.85 5.04
CA SER A 100 13.27 14.82 4.09
C SER A 100 12.86 16.26 4.42
N ALA A 101 13.77 17.21 4.18
CA ALA A 101 13.49 18.64 4.27
C ALA A 101 12.50 19.13 3.20
N LEU A 102 12.18 18.35 2.17
CA LEU A 102 11.17 18.68 1.16
C LEU A 102 9.76 18.28 1.58
N THR A 103 9.61 17.11 2.23
CA THR A 103 8.31 16.56 2.65
C THR A 103 7.96 16.90 4.10
N HIS A 104 8.95 17.16 4.95
CA HIS A 104 8.79 17.43 6.38
C HIS A 104 9.45 18.77 6.74
N ARG A 105 9.08 19.83 6.04
CA ARG A 105 9.67 21.19 6.21
C ARG A 105 9.62 21.69 7.64
N HIS A 106 8.61 21.29 8.42
CA HIS A 106 8.46 21.69 9.82
C HIS A 106 9.59 21.19 10.72
N LEU A 107 10.35 20.16 10.33
CA LEU A 107 11.50 19.61 11.06
C LEU A 107 12.81 20.35 10.78
N TYR A 108 12.82 21.30 9.84
CA TYR A 108 14.02 21.98 9.36
C TYR A 108 13.84 23.48 9.23
N HIS A 109 14.96 24.19 9.30
CA HIS A 109 15.05 25.59 8.89
C HIS A 109 15.73 25.69 7.53
N ALA A 110 15.21 26.51 6.63
CA ALA A 110 15.96 26.97 5.47
C ALA A 110 17.08 27.87 5.98
N PHE A 111 18.34 27.52 5.71
CA PHE A 111 19.53 28.15 6.34
C PHE A 111 20.49 28.74 5.27
N GLY A 112 19.93 29.58 4.39
CA GLY A 112 20.69 30.21 3.30
C GLY A 112 21.07 29.22 2.18
N PHE A 113 22.07 29.58 1.40
CA PHE A 113 22.52 28.85 0.23
C PHE A 113 24.00 28.53 0.29
N SER A 114 24.43 27.55 -0.45
CA SER A 114 25.80 27.20 -0.76
C SER A 114 25.95 27.15 -2.28
N GLY A 115 26.39 28.25 -2.90
CA GLY A 115 26.17 28.48 -4.33
C GLY A 115 24.68 28.57 -4.61
N ASP A 116 24.18 27.82 -5.60
CA ASP A 116 22.78 27.75 -6.01
C ASP A 116 21.97 26.73 -5.18
N ARG A 117 22.62 26.04 -4.21
CA ARG A 117 22.01 24.94 -3.47
C ARG A 117 21.50 25.39 -2.13
N GLN A 118 20.23 25.05 -1.82
CA GLN A 118 19.62 25.34 -0.53
C GLN A 118 20.35 24.59 0.59
N ARG A 119 20.71 25.31 1.66
CA ARG A 119 21.14 24.73 2.93
C ARG A 119 19.99 24.63 3.89
N TYR A 120 20.02 23.57 4.68
CA TYR A 120 19.06 23.31 5.75
C TYR A 120 19.77 23.14 7.08
N ARG A 121 19.07 23.46 8.18
CA ARG A 121 19.47 23.18 9.55
C ARG A 121 18.39 22.31 10.21
N CYS A 122 18.80 21.19 10.78
CA CYS A 122 17.90 20.29 11.50
C CYS A 122 17.49 20.91 12.84
N LYS A 123 16.18 20.89 13.15
CA LYS A 123 15.67 21.43 14.42
C LYS A 123 15.94 20.53 15.63
N ALA A 124 16.19 19.23 15.42
CA ALA A 124 16.43 18.29 16.51
C ALA A 124 17.91 18.27 16.95
N CYS A 125 18.87 18.41 16.01
CA CYS A 125 20.29 18.23 16.34
C CYS A 125 21.18 19.37 15.83
N ASP A 126 20.61 20.45 15.28
CA ASP A 126 21.28 21.62 14.73
C ASP A 126 22.29 21.36 13.58
N GLN A 127 22.41 20.10 13.13
CA GLN A 127 23.25 19.72 11.99
C GLN A 127 22.81 20.48 10.74
N THR A 128 23.77 21.09 10.04
CA THR A 128 23.53 21.72 8.75
C THR A 128 23.94 20.81 7.61
N PHE A 129 23.17 20.83 6.54
CA PHE A 129 23.47 20.07 5.32
C PHE A 129 22.97 20.84 4.10
N VAL A 130 23.50 20.49 2.95
CA VAL A 130 23.19 21.13 1.66
C VAL A 130 22.38 20.16 0.83
N ASP A 131 21.40 20.67 0.11
CA ASP A 131 20.76 19.90 -0.95
C ASP A 131 21.80 19.58 -2.03
N ARG A 132 22.21 18.33 -2.12
CA ARG A 132 23.25 17.89 -3.07
C ARG A 132 22.75 17.75 -4.50
N TRP A 133 21.48 18.00 -4.72
CA TRP A 133 20.89 17.88 -6.05
C TRP A 133 21.48 18.92 -7.00
N SER A 134 22.09 18.47 -8.08
CA SER A 134 22.51 19.33 -9.20
C SER A 134 21.58 19.04 -10.39
N GLY A 135 20.80 20.03 -10.78
CA GLY A 135 19.88 19.90 -11.93
C GLY A 135 20.58 19.68 -13.27
N THR A 136 21.88 19.94 -13.37
CA THR A 136 22.68 19.76 -14.57
C THR A 136 23.16 18.32 -14.73
N ASN A 137 22.58 17.60 -15.67
CA ASN A 137 23.05 16.28 -16.05
C ASN A 137 23.28 16.20 -17.58
N ASN A 138 24.50 15.95 -18.01
CA ASN A 138 24.87 15.77 -19.42
C ASN A 138 24.16 14.58 -20.11
N LYS A 139 23.40 13.78 -19.35
CA LYS A 139 22.65 12.61 -19.83
C LYS A 139 21.15 12.88 -20.04
N HIS A 140 20.72 14.12 -19.98
CA HIS A 140 19.30 14.49 -20.09
C HIS A 140 18.64 13.96 -21.38
N LEU A 141 19.30 14.06 -22.51
CA LEU A 141 18.79 13.57 -23.79
C LEU A 141 18.59 12.04 -23.80
N ILE A 142 19.53 11.28 -23.20
CA ILE A 142 19.39 9.82 -23.09
C ILE A 142 18.19 9.48 -22.19
N GLN A 143 18.02 10.20 -21.10
CA GLN A 143 16.90 10.00 -20.18
C GLN A 143 15.55 10.30 -20.82
N GLN A 144 15.42 11.37 -21.61
CA GLN A 144 14.22 11.67 -22.40
C GLN A 144 13.88 10.56 -23.40
N LYS A 145 14.89 10.12 -24.17
CA LYS A 145 14.69 9.02 -25.12
C LYS A 145 14.32 7.72 -24.42
N LEU A 146 14.94 7.42 -23.27
CA LEU A 146 14.63 6.25 -22.46
C LEU A 146 13.18 6.30 -21.97
N LEU A 147 12.72 7.44 -21.43
CA LEU A 147 11.34 7.61 -21.00
C LEU A 147 10.36 7.43 -22.18
N GLY A 148 10.63 8.01 -23.31
CA GLY A 148 9.79 7.84 -24.51
C GLY A 148 9.64 6.37 -24.89
N LEU A 149 10.74 5.62 -24.94
CA LEU A 149 10.74 4.19 -25.27
C LEU A 149 10.08 3.35 -24.16
N LEU A 150 10.26 3.73 -22.89
CA LEU A 150 9.64 3.07 -21.76
C LEU A 150 8.11 3.18 -21.82
N PHE A 151 7.60 4.40 -22.04
CA PHE A 151 6.14 4.65 -22.13
C PHE A 151 5.50 4.11 -23.41
N THR A 152 6.27 3.77 -24.43
CA THR A 152 5.78 2.99 -25.57
C THR A 152 5.74 1.48 -25.33
N GLY A 153 6.16 1.02 -24.15
CA GLY A 153 6.07 -0.38 -23.71
C GLY A 153 7.15 -1.29 -24.29
N TYR A 154 8.25 -0.76 -24.88
CA TYR A 154 9.35 -1.60 -25.39
C TYR A 154 10.00 -2.41 -24.26
N PRO A 155 10.34 -3.71 -24.51
CA PRO A 155 11.06 -4.52 -23.56
C PRO A 155 12.50 -4.00 -23.37
N VAL A 156 13.09 -4.25 -22.20
CA VAL A 156 14.42 -3.73 -21.78
C VAL A 156 15.49 -3.96 -22.85
N ARG A 157 15.51 -5.15 -23.47
CA ARG A 157 16.51 -5.50 -24.49
C ARG A 157 16.41 -4.59 -25.73
N ASP A 158 15.19 -4.24 -26.15
CA ASP A 158 14.96 -3.39 -27.32
C ASP A 158 15.27 -1.93 -27.01
N ILE A 159 14.98 -1.47 -25.79
CA ILE A 159 15.40 -0.14 -25.31
C ILE A 159 16.92 -0.03 -25.31
N CYS A 160 17.63 -1.02 -24.73
CA CYS A 160 19.08 -1.04 -24.70
C CYS A 160 19.69 -1.00 -26.11
N ARG A 161 19.14 -1.79 -27.05
CA ARG A 161 19.60 -1.81 -28.44
C ARG A 161 19.39 -0.47 -29.16
N ARG A 162 18.21 0.16 -28.98
CA ARG A 162 17.87 1.44 -29.63
C ARG A 162 18.67 2.63 -29.09
N LEU A 163 19.06 2.56 -27.82
CA LEU A 163 19.84 3.60 -27.16
C LEU A 163 21.35 3.30 -27.14
N GLU A 164 21.76 2.16 -27.69
CA GLU A 164 23.15 1.70 -27.69
C GLU A 164 23.78 1.67 -26.30
N ILE A 165 22.96 1.26 -25.29
CA ILE A 165 23.39 1.16 -23.90
C ILE A 165 23.35 -0.30 -23.41
N ASN A 166 24.17 -0.62 -22.42
CA ASN A 166 24.11 -1.92 -21.77
C ASN A 166 23.01 -1.97 -20.68
N PRO A 167 22.58 -3.17 -20.25
CA PRO A 167 21.55 -3.32 -19.22
C PRO A 167 21.88 -2.63 -17.89
N LYS A 168 23.16 -2.58 -17.48
CA LYS A 168 23.58 -1.88 -16.26
C LYS A 168 23.26 -0.38 -16.38
N THR A 169 23.69 0.23 -17.47
CA THR A 169 23.41 1.64 -17.76
C THR A 169 21.90 1.92 -17.81
N PHE A 170 21.10 1.00 -18.38
CA PHE A 170 19.64 1.14 -18.39
C PHE A 170 19.08 1.23 -16.97
N TYR A 171 19.43 0.32 -16.06
CA TYR A 171 18.95 0.35 -14.69
C TYR A 171 19.48 1.55 -13.91
N ASP A 172 20.72 1.98 -14.14
CA ASP A 172 21.28 3.18 -13.53
C ASP A 172 20.50 4.44 -13.96
N GLN A 173 20.20 4.59 -15.28
CA GLN A 173 19.39 5.69 -15.77
C GLN A 173 17.94 5.63 -15.24
N LEU A 174 17.34 4.44 -15.16
CA LEU A 174 15.99 4.25 -14.60
C LEU A 174 15.93 4.74 -13.15
N ASN A 175 16.93 4.40 -12.34
CA ASN A 175 17.04 4.86 -10.95
C ASN A 175 17.21 6.38 -10.86
N HIS A 176 18.03 6.99 -11.71
CA HIS A 176 18.21 8.44 -11.75
C HIS A 176 16.93 9.18 -12.12
N ILE A 177 16.18 8.68 -13.10
CA ILE A 177 14.87 9.23 -13.48
C ILE A 177 13.89 9.10 -12.31
N ALA A 178 13.82 7.93 -11.67
CA ALA A 178 12.95 7.72 -10.52
C ALA A 178 13.27 8.67 -9.36
N ALA A 179 14.55 8.92 -9.09
CA ALA A 179 14.98 9.90 -8.08
C ALA A 179 14.46 11.32 -8.39
N ARG A 180 14.51 11.74 -9.65
CA ARG A 180 13.92 13.02 -10.09
C ARG A 180 12.41 13.04 -9.90
N CYS A 181 11.73 11.97 -10.29
CA CYS A 181 10.29 11.82 -10.12
C CYS A 181 9.87 11.92 -8.65
N ARG A 182 10.59 11.22 -7.75
CA ARG A 182 10.34 11.31 -6.29
C ARG A 182 10.52 12.72 -5.77
N ARG A 183 11.54 13.43 -6.25
CA ARG A 183 11.80 14.80 -5.86
C ARG A 183 10.67 15.75 -6.28
N GLN A 184 10.21 15.66 -7.51
CA GLN A 184 9.08 16.44 -7.99
C GLN A 184 7.81 16.13 -7.19
N LEU A 185 7.49 14.84 -7.01
CA LEU A 185 6.33 14.43 -6.22
C LEU A 185 6.36 14.94 -4.78
N ALA A 186 7.54 14.94 -4.12
CA ALA A 186 7.69 15.38 -2.75
C ALA A 186 7.17 16.80 -2.51
N LEU A 187 7.30 17.69 -3.50
CA LEU A 187 6.81 19.08 -3.42
C LEU A 187 5.28 19.16 -3.46
N PHE A 188 4.62 18.27 -4.21
CA PHE A 188 3.17 18.20 -4.29
C PHE A 188 2.57 17.41 -3.12
N ASP A 189 3.20 16.32 -2.74
CA ASP A 189 2.80 15.52 -1.58
C ASP A 189 2.82 16.35 -0.29
N GLU A 190 3.85 17.18 -0.07
CA GLU A 190 3.92 18.07 1.10
C GLU A 190 2.73 19.05 1.15
N ARG A 191 2.35 19.62 0.01
CA ARG A 191 1.18 20.50 -0.07
C ARG A 191 -0.11 19.76 0.24
N LEU A 192 -0.26 18.54 -0.30
CA LEU A 192 -1.43 17.70 -0.03
C LEU A 192 -1.56 17.40 1.47
N PHE A 193 -0.50 16.89 2.09
CA PHE A 193 -0.53 16.48 3.50
C PHE A 193 -0.75 17.65 4.47
N LYS A 194 -0.31 18.85 4.09
CA LYS A 194 -0.44 20.05 4.92
C LYS A 194 -1.83 20.70 4.86
N HIS A 195 -2.48 20.66 3.71
CA HIS A 195 -3.67 21.46 3.46
C HIS A 195 -4.99 20.67 3.43
N GLN A 196 -4.93 19.34 3.46
CA GLN A 196 -6.14 18.51 3.39
C GLN A 196 -6.64 18.13 4.79
N HIS A 197 -7.73 18.77 5.22
CA HIS A 197 -8.38 18.45 6.50
C HIS A 197 -9.29 17.21 6.41
N LYS A 198 -9.95 17.01 5.29
CA LYS A 198 -10.81 15.84 5.03
C LYS A 198 -10.34 15.15 3.77
N VAL A 199 -9.96 13.90 3.88
CA VAL A 199 -9.38 13.14 2.77
C VAL A 199 -10.16 11.85 2.54
N GLN A 200 -10.46 11.57 1.28
CA GLN A 200 -11.05 10.30 0.84
C GLN A 200 -9.99 9.53 0.04
N LEU A 201 -9.56 8.40 0.56
CA LEU A 201 -8.57 7.53 -0.07
C LEU A 201 -9.25 6.32 -0.69
N ALA A 202 -8.83 5.97 -1.87
CA ALA A 202 -9.13 4.70 -2.52
C ALA A 202 -7.89 3.81 -2.46
N SER A 203 -7.97 2.63 -1.88
CA SER A 203 -6.86 1.68 -1.75
C SER A 203 -7.17 0.39 -2.49
N ASN A 204 -6.16 -0.17 -3.16
CA ASN A 204 -6.30 -1.47 -3.84
C ASN A 204 -4.98 -2.24 -3.81
N ILE A 205 -5.09 -3.58 -3.91
CA ILE A 205 -3.95 -4.49 -4.06
C ILE A 205 -4.05 -5.23 -5.39
N LYS A 206 -2.88 -5.42 -6.04
CA LYS A 206 -2.76 -6.27 -7.22
C LYS A 206 -1.48 -7.08 -7.19
N ALA A 207 -1.50 -8.26 -7.77
CA ALA A 207 -0.28 -8.97 -8.08
C ALA A 207 0.41 -8.33 -9.28
N LEU A 208 1.73 -8.20 -9.20
CA LEU A 208 2.58 -7.84 -10.33
C LEU A 208 3.29 -9.08 -10.84
N GLN A 209 3.53 -9.13 -12.15
CA GLN A 209 4.24 -10.24 -12.78
C GLN A 209 3.56 -11.61 -12.60
N GLU A 210 2.23 -11.65 -12.59
CA GLU A 210 1.42 -12.88 -12.38
C GLU A 210 1.85 -14.01 -13.31
N LYS A 211 2.03 -13.75 -14.61
CA LYS A 211 2.48 -14.76 -15.59
C LYS A 211 3.85 -15.35 -15.27
N SER A 212 4.64 -14.67 -14.46
CA SER A 212 5.96 -15.13 -14.01
C SER A 212 5.93 -15.76 -12.64
N MET A 213 4.78 -15.72 -11.96
CA MET A 213 4.57 -16.26 -10.60
C MET A 213 5.61 -15.74 -9.59
N ASN A 214 6.07 -14.49 -9.74
CA ASN A 214 7.16 -13.94 -8.91
C ASN A 214 6.70 -13.53 -7.50
N GLY A 215 5.44 -13.72 -7.12
CA GLY A 215 4.92 -13.41 -5.78
C GLY A 215 4.99 -11.93 -5.39
N VAL A 216 5.10 -11.02 -6.36
CA VAL A 216 5.18 -9.58 -6.09
C VAL A 216 3.78 -9.00 -5.99
N LEU A 217 3.46 -8.53 -4.80
CA LEU A 217 2.21 -7.82 -4.51
C LEU A 217 2.45 -6.31 -4.53
N TRP A 218 1.50 -5.57 -5.09
CA TRP A 218 1.49 -4.12 -5.18
C TRP A 218 0.24 -3.56 -4.49
N VAL A 219 0.44 -2.81 -3.41
CA VAL A 219 -0.60 -2.02 -2.76
C VAL A 219 -0.41 -0.55 -3.15
N ALA A 220 -1.52 0.13 -3.46
CA ALA A 220 -1.49 1.55 -3.78
C ALA A 220 -2.75 2.25 -3.25
N SER A 221 -2.59 3.53 -2.91
CA SER A 221 -3.68 4.41 -2.49
C SER A 221 -3.64 5.74 -3.24
N ALA A 222 -4.82 6.20 -3.64
CA ALA A 222 -5.02 7.48 -4.30
C ALA A 222 -6.11 8.28 -3.59
N GLU A 223 -6.08 9.59 -3.75
CA GLU A 223 -7.26 10.40 -3.43
C GLU A 223 -8.40 10.00 -4.39
N ALA A 224 -9.57 9.70 -3.83
CA ALA A 224 -10.61 8.94 -4.53
C ALA A 224 -11.24 9.68 -5.70
N GLN A 225 -11.35 11.01 -5.63
CA GLN A 225 -12.01 11.83 -6.65
C GLN A 225 -11.05 12.29 -7.74
N SER A 226 -9.89 12.78 -7.36
CA SER A 226 -8.88 13.27 -8.32
C SER A 226 -8.10 12.15 -8.99
N GLY A 227 -7.96 11.01 -8.30
CA GLY A 227 -7.08 9.92 -8.70
C GLY A 227 -5.60 10.21 -8.43
N TYR A 228 -5.26 11.23 -7.65
CA TYR A 228 -3.89 11.51 -7.26
C TYR A 228 -3.35 10.39 -6.37
N VAL A 229 -2.39 9.64 -6.87
CA VAL A 229 -1.78 8.52 -6.16
C VAL A 229 -0.85 9.05 -5.08
N VAL A 230 -1.21 8.81 -3.82
CA VAL A 230 -0.48 9.33 -2.64
C VAL A 230 0.63 8.41 -2.17
N ALA A 231 0.43 7.09 -2.28
CA ALA A 231 1.41 6.10 -1.86
C ALA A 231 1.25 4.80 -2.66
N GLN A 232 2.37 4.08 -2.80
CA GLN A 232 2.37 2.73 -3.37
C GLN A 232 3.57 1.93 -2.85
N HIS A 233 3.33 0.67 -2.51
CA HIS A 233 4.35 -0.24 -2.00
C HIS A 233 4.33 -1.56 -2.75
N ILE A 234 5.48 -2.23 -2.84
CA ILE A 234 5.58 -3.63 -3.22
C ILE A 234 6.27 -4.43 -2.12
N ASN A 235 5.92 -5.70 -2.01
CA ASN A 235 6.48 -6.62 -1.03
C ASN A 235 7.88 -7.15 -1.42
N TYR A 236 8.72 -6.27 -1.92
CA TYR A 236 10.06 -6.60 -2.38
C TYR A 236 11.06 -5.57 -1.88
N GLN A 237 12.19 -6.06 -1.35
CA GLN A 237 13.36 -5.24 -1.07
C GLN A 237 14.57 -5.70 -1.87
N GLN A 238 15.43 -4.76 -2.25
CA GLN A 238 16.57 -5.02 -3.11
C GLN A 238 17.69 -5.77 -2.38
N GLU A 239 17.79 -5.58 -1.08
CA GLU A 239 18.77 -6.25 -0.24
C GLU A 239 18.40 -7.72 -0.07
N THR A 240 19.40 -8.60 -0.18
CA THR A 240 19.22 -10.02 0.07
C THR A 240 19.42 -10.28 1.56
N VAL A 241 18.44 -10.89 2.19
CA VAL A 241 18.51 -11.31 3.60
C VAL A 241 18.84 -12.80 3.61
N GLU A 242 19.95 -13.17 4.26
CA GLU A 242 20.44 -14.56 4.27
C GLU A 242 19.51 -15.53 5.00
N SER A 243 18.74 -15.05 5.97
CA SER A 243 17.82 -15.89 6.76
C SER A 243 16.43 -15.92 6.17
N THR A 244 16.27 -16.45 4.97
CA THR A 244 14.94 -16.78 4.39
C THR A 244 14.38 -18.08 4.96
N LYS A 245 14.61 -18.39 6.24
CA LYS A 245 13.97 -19.51 6.92
C LYS A 245 12.50 -19.18 7.12
N GLU A 246 11.65 -20.22 7.10
CA GLU A 246 10.22 -20.07 7.37
C GLU A 246 9.98 -19.43 8.74
N HIS A 247 9.71 -18.14 8.76
CA HIS A 247 9.42 -17.39 9.95
C HIS A 247 7.97 -16.93 9.90
N HIS A 248 7.09 -17.84 10.30
CA HIS A 248 5.67 -17.55 10.43
C HIS A 248 5.31 -17.17 11.88
N ASP A 249 6.27 -17.18 12.78
CA ASP A 249 6.08 -16.79 14.17
C ASP A 249 6.28 -15.28 14.33
N ALA A 250 5.25 -14.60 14.77
CA ALA A 250 5.26 -13.16 15.02
C ALA A 250 6.27 -12.71 16.09
N TYR A 251 6.79 -13.64 16.90
CA TYR A 251 7.79 -13.37 17.92
C TYR A 251 9.23 -13.48 17.42
N GLN A 252 9.44 -13.88 16.16
CA GLN A 252 10.79 -14.00 15.59
C GLN A 252 11.19 -12.75 14.82
N ASP A 253 12.48 -12.41 14.87
CA ASP A 253 13.04 -11.19 14.25
C ASP A 253 12.90 -11.13 12.73
N THR A 254 12.59 -12.24 12.06
CA THR A 254 12.49 -12.32 10.61
C THR A 254 11.10 -12.70 10.09
N ALA A 255 10.07 -12.53 10.93
CA ALA A 255 8.67 -12.87 10.59
C ALA A 255 8.15 -12.16 9.33
N ARG A 256 8.69 -11.01 8.97
CA ARG A 256 8.31 -10.24 7.77
C ARG A 256 8.77 -10.85 6.45
N TYR A 257 9.76 -11.75 6.46
CA TYR A 257 10.30 -12.28 5.21
C TYR A 257 9.61 -13.57 4.79
N MET A 258 9.32 -13.70 3.49
CA MET A 258 8.73 -14.91 2.94
C MET A 258 9.76 -16.01 2.83
N ALA A 259 9.33 -17.22 3.21
CA ALA A 259 10.04 -18.44 2.92
C ALA A 259 9.37 -19.22 1.77
N LEU A 260 10.03 -20.26 1.26
CA LEU A 260 9.44 -21.19 0.30
C LEU A 260 8.17 -21.82 0.86
N SER A 261 7.03 -21.51 0.24
CA SER A 261 5.76 -22.08 0.67
C SER A 261 5.55 -23.47 0.09
N THR A 262 5.01 -24.40 0.89
CA THR A 262 4.50 -25.68 0.39
C THR A 262 3.21 -25.45 -0.41
N PRO A 263 3.02 -26.11 -1.55
CA PRO A 263 1.82 -25.95 -2.35
C PRO A 263 0.59 -26.45 -1.58
N HIS A 264 -0.48 -25.64 -1.57
CA HIS A 264 -1.79 -26.04 -1.06
C HIS A 264 -2.67 -26.53 -2.17
N GLN A 265 -3.51 -27.54 -1.88
CA GLN A 265 -4.46 -28.09 -2.84
C GLN A 265 -5.57 -27.07 -3.14
N THR A 266 -5.80 -26.81 -4.42
CA THR A 266 -6.91 -25.98 -4.90
C THR A 266 -8.23 -26.70 -4.71
N LEU A 267 -9.18 -26.07 -4.05
CA LEU A 267 -10.56 -26.54 -4.00
C LEU A 267 -11.28 -26.25 -5.32
N ALA A 268 -12.08 -27.22 -5.79
CA ALA A 268 -12.84 -27.10 -7.04
C ALA A 268 -13.81 -25.91 -7.01
N GLU A 269 -13.89 -25.18 -8.12
CA GLU A 269 -14.83 -24.06 -8.28
C GLU A 269 -16.27 -24.58 -8.32
N THR A 270 -17.11 -24.12 -7.39
CA THR A 270 -18.54 -24.32 -7.39
C THR A 270 -19.24 -23.14 -8.08
N PHE A 271 -20.39 -23.45 -8.71
CA PHE A 271 -21.25 -22.53 -9.47
C PHE A 271 -21.41 -21.15 -8.78
N ILE A 272 -21.19 -20.07 -9.53
CA ILE A 272 -21.21 -18.69 -9.05
C ILE A 272 -22.55 -18.05 -9.41
N PRO A 273 -23.37 -17.59 -8.45
CA PRO A 273 -24.53 -16.76 -8.72
C PRO A 273 -24.14 -15.43 -9.36
N GLN A 274 -25.06 -14.79 -10.10
CA GLN A 274 -24.79 -13.50 -10.77
C GLN A 274 -25.14 -12.32 -9.86
N GLY A 275 -24.49 -11.15 -10.09
CA GLY A 275 -24.75 -9.90 -9.40
C GLY A 275 -23.79 -9.58 -8.24
N ILE A 276 -23.84 -8.36 -7.73
CA ILE A 276 -22.94 -7.86 -6.68
C ILE A 276 -23.13 -8.60 -5.35
N LEU A 277 -24.37 -8.85 -4.95
CA LEU A 277 -24.66 -9.59 -3.72
C LEU A 277 -23.98 -10.98 -3.75
N ALA A 278 -24.06 -11.65 -4.88
CA ALA A 278 -23.45 -12.95 -5.10
C ALA A 278 -21.92 -12.90 -5.14
N GLN A 279 -21.34 -11.79 -5.63
CA GLN A 279 -19.89 -11.56 -5.56
C GLN A 279 -19.41 -11.42 -4.12
N VAL A 280 -20.16 -10.70 -3.28
CA VAL A 280 -19.85 -10.56 -1.85
C VAL A 280 -19.86 -11.90 -1.15
N ASP A 281 -20.94 -12.68 -1.30
CA ASP A 281 -21.05 -14.01 -0.67
C ASP A 281 -19.97 -14.98 -1.17
N THR A 282 -19.72 -14.99 -2.49
CA THR A 282 -18.65 -15.82 -3.08
C THR A 282 -17.28 -15.41 -2.56
N THR A 283 -17.02 -14.13 -2.41
CA THR A 283 -15.75 -13.63 -1.87
C THR A 283 -15.55 -14.08 -0.43
N TYR A 284 -16.59 -14.02 0.42
CA TYR A 284 -16.51 -14.56 1.78
C TYR A 284 -16.23 -16.06 1.81
N ARG A 285 -16.88 -16.85 0.95
CA ARG A 285 -16.61 -18.28 0.84
C ARG A 285 -15.17 -18.58 0.40
N LYS A 286 -14.65 -17.83 -0.58
CA LYS A 286 -13.25 -17.94 -1.01
C LYS A 286 -12.27 -17.57 0.10
N ILE A 287 -12.52 -16.50 0.84
CA ILE A 287 -11.71 -16.08 1.99
C ILE A 287 -11.68 -17.20 3.03
N PHE A 288 -12.82 -17.79 3.33
CA PHE A 288 -12.93 -18.83 4.34
C PHE A 288 -12.22 -20.12 3.95
N SER A 289 -12.17 -20.45 2.66
CA SER A 289 -11.47 -21.63 2.13
C SER A 289 -9.94 -21.47 2.04
N ARG A 290 -9.42 -20.25 2.17
CA ARG A 290 -7.96 -20.00 2.14
C ARG A 290 -7.31 -20.54 3.40
N SER A 291 -6.21 -21.25 3.26
CA SER A 291 -5.37 -21.68 4.39
C SER A 291 -4.73 -20.49 5.13
N ASN A 292 -4.69 -19.32 4.48
CA ASN A 292 -4.14 -18.07 4.97
C ASN A 292 -5.02 -16.91 4.52
N MET A 293 -5.97 -16.49 5.36
CA MET A 293 -6.97 -15.47 5.05
C MET A 293 -6.36 -14.08 4.74
N GLU A 294 -5.14 -13.80 5.18
CA GLU A 294 -4.51 -12.49 5.01
C GLU A 294 -3.42 -12.46 3.93
N ASN A 295 -3.29 -13.51 3.12
CA ASN A 295 -2.32 -13.55 2.04
C ASN A 295 -2.98 -13.81 0.68
N PRO A 296 -3.27 -12.76 -0.11
CA PRO A 296 -3.91 -12.90 -1.42
C PRO A 296 -3.06 -13.63 -2.47
N LEU A 297 -1.76 -13.86 -2.20
CA LEU A 297 -0.87 -14.57 -3.12
C LEU A 297 -0.88 -16.09 -2.95
N THR A 298 -1.54 -16.62 -1.92
CA THR A 298 -1.48 -18.05 -1.57
C THR A 298 -2.65 -18.89 -2.08
N ASP A 299 -3.27 -18.53 -3.19
CA ASP A 299 -4.31 -19.38 -3.82
C ASP A 299 -3.72 -20.70 -4.39
N GLY A 300 -2.84 -21.37 -3.64
CA GLY A 300 -2.24 -22.67 -4.00
C GLY A 300 -1.20 -22.62 -5.11
N ARG A 301 -0.77 -21.44 -5.55
CA ARG A 301 0.21 -21.29 -6.62
C ARG A 301 1.63 -21.33 -6.07
N LEU A 302 2.51 -22.04 -6.78
CA LEU A 302 3.96 -21.97 -6.54
C LEU A 302 4.48 -20.57 -6.86
N ILE A 303 5.20 -19.96 -5.93
CA ILE A 303 5.81 -18.64 -6.11
C ILE A 303 7.26 -18.83 -6.55
N ASN A 304 7.67 -18.13 -7.60
CA ASN A 304 9.06 -17.99 -7.99
C ASN A 304 9.73 -16.91 -7.15
N TYR A 305 10.73 -17.28 -6.38
CA TYR A 305 11.51 -16.33 -5.58
C TYR A 305 12.51 -15.58 -6.46
N PRO A 306 12.75 -14.29 -6.19
CA PRO A 306 13.75 -13.52 -6.92
C PRO A 306 15.15 -14.05 -6.61
N THR A 307 16.03 -14.09 -7.64
CA THR A 307 17.44 -14.48 -7.48
C THR A 307 18.28 -13.44 -6.75
N LYS A 308 17.80 -12.21 -6.67
CA LYS A 308 18.38 -11.10 -5.91
C LYS A 308 17.28 -10.34 -5.20
N GLY A 309 17.56 -9.91 -3.97
CA GLY A 309 16.57 -9.27 -3.11
C GLY A 309 15.73 -10.30 -2.36
N THR A 310 14.79 -9.79 -1.57
CA THR A 310 13.96 -10.60 -0.67
C THR A 310 12.50 -10.20 -0.82
N LEU A 311 11.60 -11.20 -0.76
CA LEU A 311 10.16 -10.96 -0.67
C LEU A 311 9.76 -10.79 0.80
N ILE A 312 8.84 -9.87 1.02
CA ILE A 312 8.25 -9.56 2.32
C ILE A 312 6.84 -10.17 2.32
N HIS A 313 6.39 -10.69 3.44
CA HIS A 313 5.02 -11.16 3.56
C HIS A 313 4.04 -10.02 3.24
N PRO A 314 3.06 -10.24 2.36
CA PRO A 314 2.09 -9.23 1.94
C PRO A 314 1.45 -8.47 3.11
N GLN A 315 1.17 -9.17 4.21
CA GLN A 315 0.60 -8.56 5.41
C GLN A 315 1.47 -7.42 5.96
N TYR A 316 2.79 -7.60 6.07
CA TYR A 316 3.69 -6.55 6.56
C TYR A 316 3.72 -5.35 5.62
N THR A 317 3.74 -5.61 4.30
CA THR A 317 3.70 -4.55 3.29
C THR A 317 2.41 -3.73 3.37
N VAL A 318 1.24 -4.37 3.52
CA VAL A 318 -0.04 -3.65 3.54
C VAL A 318 -0.27 -2.94 4.88
N TYR A 319 0.12 -3.55 6.01
CA TYR A 319 0.08 -2.86 7.31
C TYR A 319 1.00 -1.64 7.34
N SER A 320 2.21 -1.78 6.82
CA SER A 320 3.17 -0.69 6.71
C SER A 320 2.71 0.41 5.77
N HIS A 321 2.01 0.05 4.69
CA HIS A 321 1.39 1.02 3.79
C HIS A 321 0.38 1.90 4.51
N TYR A 322 -0.53 1.31 5.29
CA TYR A 322 -1.49 2.09 6.08
C TYR A 322 -0.82 2.86 7.21
N LEU A 323 0.23 2.31 7.83
CA LEU A 323 1.01 3.05 8.84
C LEU A 323 1.67 4.29 8.24
N TYR A 324 2.24 4.17 7.05
CA TYR A 324 2.78 5.30 6.30
C TYR A 324 1.69 6.34 5.99
N LEU A 325 0.52 5.93 5.52
CA LEU A 325 -0.60 6.84 5.28
C LEU A 325 -1.06 7.54 6.57
N LYS A 326 -1.13 6.81 7.69
CA LYS A 326 -1.49 7.40 8.99
C LYS A 326 -0.50 8.50 9.41
N GLN A 327 0.79 8.29 9.17
CA GLN A 327 1.82 9.29 9.46
C GLN A 327 1.72 10.50 8.53
N MET A 328 1.48 10.28 7.23
CA MET A 328 1.35 11.36 6.26
C MET A 328 0.12 12.24 6.51
N PHE A 329 -1.01 11.63 6.87
CA PHE A 329 -2.26 12.33 7.15
C PHE A 329 -2.52 12.60 8.64
N GLN A 330 -1.47 12.64 9.46
CA GLN A 330 -1.60 12.87 10.92
C GLN A 330 -2.30 14.18 11.30
N HIS A 331 -2.25 15.18 10.43
CA HIS A 331 -2.90 16.48 10.62
C HIS A 331 -4.32 16.55 10.04
N SER A 332 -4.79 15.50 9.38
CA SER A 332 -6.15 15.46 8.85
C SER A 332 -7.17 15.24 9.96
N ASP A 333 -8.25 15.99 9.93
CA ASP A 333 -9.33 15.88 10.92
C ASP A 333 -10.13 14.61 10.70
N TYR A 334 -10.25 14.18 9.44
CA TYR A 334 -11.08 13.06 9.05
C TYR A 334 -10.57 12.36 7.80
N LEU A 335 -10.62 11.03 7.80
CA LEU A 335 -10.30 10.17 6.68
C LEU A 335 -11.49 9.30 6.28
N ALA A 336 -11.65 9.00 5.00
CA ALA A 336 -12.42 7.85 4.54
C ALA A 336 -11.51 6.98 3.68
N VAL A 337 -11.61 5.65 3.81
CA VAL A 337 -10.78 4.71 3.06
C VAL A 337 -11.68 3.72 2.35
N PHE A 338 -11.76 3.84 1.03
CA PHE A 338 -12.55 2.97 0.16
C PHE A 338 -11.66 1.85 -0.40
N MET A 339 -12.15 0.62 -0.33
CA MET A 339 -11.38 -0.55 -0.75
C MET A 339 -12.29 -1.64 -1.28
N PRO A 340 -11.80 -2.54 -2.17
CA PRO A 340 -12.53 -3.76 -2.53
C PRO A 340 -12.70 -4.66 -1.31
N GLN A 341 -13.57 -5.64 -1.42
CA GLN A 341 -13.76 -6.67 -0.39
C GLN A 341 -12.51 -7.58 -0.31
N GLU A 342 -11.45 -7.06 0.32
CA GLU A 342 -10.20 -7.75 0.52
C GLU A 342 -9.80 -7.74 2.01
N THR A 343 -9.66 -8.93 2.58
CA THR A 343 -9.43 -9.11 4.02
C THR A 343 -8.13 -8.53 4.51
N LEU A 344 -7.09 -8.55 3.68
CA LEU A 344 -5.80 -8.00 4.04
C LEU A 344 -5.86 -6.47 4.17
N LEU A 345 -6.55 -5.78 3.23
CA LEU A 345 -6.78 -4.34 3.33
C LEU A 345 -7.62 -3.98 4.56
N ARG A 346 -8.70 -4.74 4.80
CA ARG A 346 -9.56 -4.58 5.99
C ARG A 346 -8.77 -4.70 7.28
N SER A 347 -8.06 -5.81 7.43
CA SER A 347 -7.32 -6.12 8.66
C SER A 347 -6.26 -5.08 8.95
N ALA A 348 -5.51 -4.66 7.93
CA ALA A 348 -4.47 -3.66 8.06
C ALA A 348 -5.05 -2.26 8.37
N CYS A 349 -6.09 -1.83 7.64
CA CYS A 349 -6.74 -0.54 7.87
C CYS A 349 -7.32 -0.45 9.29
N ILE A 350 -8.09 -1.45 9.72
CA ILE A 350 -8.67 -1.48 11.08
C ILE A 350 -7.57 -1.46 12.13
N SER A 351 -6.53 -2.30 11.99
CA SER A 351 -5.47 -2.39 13.01
C SER A 351 -4.66 -1.11 13.14
N VAL A 352 -4.31 -0.50 12.03
CA VAL A 352 -3.49 0.72 12.05
C VAL A 352 -4.29 1.93 12.55
N PHE A 353 -5.56 2.00 12.19
CA PHE A 353 -6.40 3.15 12.52
C PHE A 353 -7.38 2.91 13.68
N ILE A 354 -7.19 1.87 14.49
CA ILE A 354 -8.15 1.47 15.55
C ILE A 354 -8.55 2.65 16.45
N ASP A 355 -7.62 3.49 16.87
CA ASP A 355 -7.90 4.66 17.72
C ASP A 355 -8.70 5.74 16.98
N HIS A 356 -8.49 5.87 15.66
CA HIS A 356 -9.25 6.81 14.83
C HIS A 356 -10.67 6.31 14.60
N ILE A 357 -10.84 4.97 14.43
CA ILE A 357 -12.17 4.34 14.29
C ILE A 357 -12.97 4.56 15.58
N LYS A 358 -12.38 4.24 16.75
CA LYS A 358 -13.02 4.47 18.06
C LYS A 358 -13.41 5.94 18.29
N LYS A 359 -12.63 6.87 17.77
CA LYS A 359 -12.88 8.33 17.83
C LYS A 359 -13.75 8.85 16.68
N LYS A 360 -14.26 7.99 15.79
CA LYS A 360 -15.03 8.35 14.60
C LYS A 360 -14.34 9.37 13.68
N ARG A 361 -13.03 9.28 13.59
CA ARG A 361 -12.17 10.13 12.72
C ARG A 361 -11.79 9.46 11.40
N ILE A 362 -12.21 8.21 11.21
CA ILE A 362 -11.99 7.47 9.97
C ILE A 362 -13.19 6.57 9.67
N ASP A 363 -13.57 6.50 8.41
CA ASP A 363 -14.52 5.53 7.87
C ASP A 363 -13.82 4.59 6.89
N PRO A 364 -13.44 3.38 7.31
CA PRO A 364 -13.04 2.32 6.39
C PRO A 364 -14.29 1.69 5.79
N VAL A 365 -14.35 1.58 4.47
CA VAL A 365 -15.53 1.12 3.74
C VAL A 365 -15.13 0.14 2.64
N TYR A 366 -15.70 -1.05 2.66
CA TYR A 366 -15.73 -1.91 1.49
C TYR A 366 -16.70 -1.36 0.45
N VAL A 367 -16.31 -1.39 -0.80
CA VAL A 367 -17.12 -0.96 -1.93
C VAL A 367 -17.11 -2.03 -3.00
N LEU A 368 -18.30 -2.35 -3.49
CA LEU A 368 -18.53 -3.11 -4.71
C LEU A 368 -19.46 -2.32 -5.60
N GLU A 369 -19.08 -2.15 -6.85
CA GLU A 369 -19.85 -1.41 -7.83
C GLU A 369 -19.71 -2.07 -9.19
N ASP A 370 -20.80 -2.19 -9.93
CA ASP A 370 -20.76 -2.67 -11.29
C ASP A 370 -20.36 -1.54 -12.27
N GLU A 371 -20.09 -1.90 -13.53
CA GLU A 371 -19.64 -0.93 -14.53
C GLU A 371 -20.72 0.12 -14.88
N GLN A 372 -21.99 -0.20 -14.64
CA GLN A 372 -23.14 0.65 -14.99
C GLN A 372 -23.40 1.72 -13.92
N TRP A 373 -22.85 1.54 -12.71
CA TRP A 373 -23.03 2.52 -11.63
C TRP A 373 -22.39 3.87 -11.99
N ILE A 374 -23.19 4.91 -12.00
CA ILE A 374 -22.72 6.29 -12.21
C ILE A 374 -22.39 6.89 -10.85
N HIS A 375 -21.14 7.35 -10.70
CA HIS A 375 -20.70 7.99 -9.46
C HIS A 375 -21.48 9.28 -9.19
N GLY A 376 -22.03 9.39 -7.99
CA GLY A 376 -22.87 10.51 -7.57
C GLY A 376 -24.36 10.28 -7.74
N ASP A 377 -24.78 9.15 -8.32
CA ASP A 377 -26.19 8.79 -8.36
C ASP A 377 -26.72 8.53 -6.94
N LYS A 378 -27.87 9.08 -6.65
CA LYS A 378 -28.54 8.90 -5.36
C LYS A 378 -29.33 7.61 -5.38
N PRO A 379 -29.08 6.69 -4.42
CA PRO A 379 -29.89 5.48 -4.34
C PRO A 379 -31.35 5.83 -3.94
N ASP A 380 -32.30 5.31 -4.70
CA ASP A 380 -33.72 5.45 -4.36
C ASP A 380 -34.05 4.74 -3.06
N ASN A 381 -33.52 3.53 -2.88
CA ASN A 381 -33.66 2.69 -1.69
C ASN A 381 -32.27 2.27 -1.16
N VAL A 382 -32.24 1.90 0.13
CA VAL A 382 -31.06 1.31 0.77
C VAL A 382 -31.52 0.03 1.44
N ASP A 383 -31.10 -1.08 0.86
CA ASP A 383 -31.42 -2.42 1.38
C ASP A 383 -30.24 -2.94 2.20
N ILE A 384 -30.53 -3.66 3.28
CA ILE A 384 -29.54 -4.16 4.21
C ILE A 384 -29.48 -5.67 4.18
N ALA A 385 -28.27 -6.22 4.11
CA ALA A 385 -28.00 -7.64 4.28
C ALA A 385 -26.84 -7.89 5.24
N LEU A 386 -26.94 -8.92 6.07
CA LEU A 386 -25.86 -9.42 6.91
C LEU A 386 -25.19 -10.59 6.19
N LEU A 387 -23.91 -10.48 5.88
CA LEU A 387 -23.21 -11.43 5.03
C LEU A 387 -21.90 -11.91 5.66
N GLY A 388 -21.54 -13.13 5.31
CA GLY A 388 -20.32 -13.77 5.75
C GLY A 388 -20.36 -14.26 7.20
N TRP A 389 -19.26 -14.92 7.63
CA TRP A 389 -19.12 -15.47 8.97
C TRP A 389 -19.22 -14.40 10.08
N TRP A 390 -18.68 -13.19 9.80
CA TRP A 390 -18.65 -12.10 10.76
C TRP A 390 -19.95 -11.31 10.80
N GLN A 391 -20.98 -11.69 10.00
CA GLN A 391 -22.25 -10.98 9.89
C GLN A 391 -22.00 -9.50 9.53
N ASP A 392 -21.05 -9.26 8.61
CA ASP A 392 -20.77 -7.92 8.14
C ASP A 392 -22.03 -7.29 7.52
N ARG A 393 -22.35 -6.09 7.97
CA ARG A 393 -23.55 -5.38 7.55
C ARG A 393 -23.29 -4.64 6.24
N TRP A 394 -23.89 -5.15 5.18
CA TRP A 394 -23.85 -4.53 3.87
C TRP A 394 -25.08 -3.70 3.60
N ALA A 395 -24.90 -2.51 2.98
CA ALA A 395 -25.96 -1.68 2.41
C ALA A 395 -25.86 -1.71 0.89
N PHE A 396 -26.97 -1.95 0.21
CA PHE A 396 -27.06 -2.07 -1.25
C PHE A 396 -28.04 -1.03 -1.81
N THR A 397 -27.84 -0.64 -3.07
CA THR A 397 -28.79 0.22 -3.81
C THR A 397 -30.10 -0.51 -4.08
N HIS A 398 -30.03 -1.82 -4.31
CA HIS A 398 -31.17 -2.73 -4.47
C HIS A 398 -30.69 -4.17 -4.24
N LEU A 399 -31.41 -5.01 -3.50
CA LEU A 399 -30.95 -6.38 -3.22
C LEU A 399 -30.99 -7.32 -4.44
N GLU A 400 -32.05 -7.24 -5.24
CA GLU A 400 -32.23 -8.14 -6.37
C GLU A 400 -31.39 -7.75 -7.60
N ASN A 401 -31.21 -6.43 -7.84
CA ASN A 401 -30.45 -5.89 -8.97
C ASN A 401 -29.47 -4.81 -8.48
N ALA A 402 -28.69 -5.14 -7.45
CA ALA A 402 -27.78 -4.19 -6.87
C ALA A 402 -26.67 -3.78 -7.87
N SER A 403 -26.62 -2.51 -8.18
CA SER A 403 -25.52 -1.92 -8.95
C SER A 403 -24.36 -1.46 -8.07
N LYS A 404 -24.63 -1.26 -6.75
CA LYS A 404 -23.62 -0.91 -5.77
C LYS A 404 -23.94 -1.45 -4.38
N GLY A 405 -22.90 -1.89 -3.69
CA GLY A 405 -22.95 -2.33 -2.30
C GLY A 405 -21.77 -1.75 -1.51
N ILE A 406 -22.01 -1.41 -0.27
CA ILE A 406 -20.98 -0.96 0.66
C ILE A 406 -21.10 -1.70 2.00
N CYS A 407 -19.94 -1.88 2.66
CA CYS A 407 -19.91 -2.32 4.05
C CYS A 407 -19.06 -1.35 4.86
N HIS A 408 -19.69 -0.64 5.78
CA HIS A 408 -19.03 0.32 6.65
C HIS A 408 -18.31 -0.41 7.80
N LEU A 409 -17.01 -0.55 7.71
CA LEU A 409 -16.17 -1.31 8.64
C LEU A 409 -15.89 -0.58 9.97
N GLY A 410 -16.35 0.66 10.13
CA GLY A 410 -16.30 1.46 11.36
C GLY A 410 -17.64 1.54 12.10
N GLY A 411 -18.71 0.94 11.56
CA GLY A 411 -20.01 0.78 12.23
C GLY A 411 -20.95 2.01 12.21
N ASP A 412 -20.60 3.07 11.51
CA ASP A 412 -21.49 4.25 11.41
C ASP A 412 -22.50 4.09 10.28
N THR A 413 -23.66 3.51 10.62
CA THR A 413 -24.75 3.25 9.66
C THR A 413 -25.46 4.52 9.18
N SER A 414 -25.29 5.65 9.86
CA SER A 414 -25.89 6.91 9.46
C SER A 414 -25.37 7.44 8.13
N LYS A 415 -24.21 6.93 7.68
CA LYS A 415 -23.52 7.33 6.45
C LYS A 415 -23.75 6.41 5.27
N ASP A 416 -24.56 5.36 5.41
CA ASP A 416 -24.75 4.36 4.34
C ASP A 416 -25.16 5.03 3.01
N ARG A 417 -26.16 5.92 3.02
CA ARG A 417 -26.61 6.61 1.81
C ARG A 417 -25.50 7.47 1.18
N GLN A 418 -24.74 8.20 2.00
CA GLN A 418 -23.61 9.01 1.55
C GLN A 418 -22.53 8.15 0.88
N TRP A 419 -22.20 7.01 1.48
CA TRP A 419 -21.16 6.15 0.92
C TRP A 419 -21.65 5.33 -0.27
N LEU A 420 -22.93 4.97 -0.35
CA LEU A 420 -23.51 4.43 -1.57
C LEU A 420 -23.40 5.43 -2.74
N GLU A 421 -23.60 6.72 -2.50
CA GLU A 421 -23.46 7.75 -3.52
C GLU A 421 -22.01 8.01 -3.92
N HIS A 422 -21.09 8.15 -2.95
CA HIS A 422 -19.77 8.74 -3.19
C HIS A 422 -18.57 7.80 -3.04
N ALA A 423 -18.71 6.68 -2.31
CA ALA A 423 -17.58 5.78 -2.11
C ALA A 423 -17.21 5.06 -3.41
N THR A 424 -15.94 5.09 -3.80
CA THR A 424 -15.43 4.37 -4.97
C THR A 424 -13.93 4.12 -4.85
N TYR A 425 -13.45 3.01 -5.42
CA TYR A 425 -12.01 2.76 -5.61
C TYR A 425 -11.62 2.66 -7.08
N ARG A 426 -12.50 3.08 -8.00
CA ARG A 426 -12.25 3.02 -9.47
C ARG A 426 -10.99 3.76 -9.87
N ALA A 427 -10.69 4.91 -9.26
CA ALA A 427 -9.52 5.71 -9.62
C ALA A 427 -8.22 4.94 -9.44
N ILE A 428 -8.03 4.28 -8.29
CA ILE A 428 -6.83 3.49 -8.02
C ILE A 428 -6.81 2.18 -8.82
N SER A 429 -7.95 1.54 -8.99
CA SER A 429 -8.07 0.34 -9.84
C SER A 429 -7.71 0.64 -11.30
N ALA A 430 -8.23 1.75 -11.84
CA ALA A 430 -7.90 2.21 -13.19
C ALA A 430 -6.43 2.61 -13.35
N TYR A 431 -5.81 3.19 -12.32
CA TYR A 431 -4.36 3.48 -12.30
C TYR A 431 -3.54 2.19 -12.42
N GLN A 432 -3.87 1.19 -11.60
CA GLN A 432 -3.17 -0.09 -11.60
C GLN A 432 -3.39 -0.90 -12.89
N ASN A 433 -4.62 -0.90 -13.43
CA ASN A 433 -4.93 -1.56 -14.71
C ASN A 433 -4.12 -0.96 -15.84
N ARG A 434 -4.13 0.36 -15.98
CA ARG A 434 -3.36 1.06 -17.02
C ARG A 434 -1.87 0.79 -16.93
N PHE A 435 -1.30 0.69 -15.72
CA PHE A 435 0.09 0.30 -15.56
C PHE A 435 0.35 -1.09 -16.12
N GLN A 436 -0.50 -2.06 -15.76
CA GLN A 436 -0.36 -3.45 -16.25
C GLN A 436 -0.51 -3.54 -17.76
N ASP A 437 -1.45 -2.80 -18.35
CA ASP A 437 -1.67 -2.79 -19.80
C ASP A 437 -0.50 -2.12 -20.53
N GLN A 438 -0.09 -0.95 -20.09
CA GLN A 438 0.95 -0.14 -20.73
C GLN A 438 2.33 -0.81 -20.67
N PHE A 439 2.64 -1.45 -19.56
CA PHE A 439 3.94 -2.10 -19.34
C PHE A 439 3.90 -3.62 -19.43
N SER A 440 2.84 -4.19 -20.02
CA SER A 440 2.62 -5.64 -20.09
C SER A 440 3.84 -6.42 -20.63
N GLN A 441 4.49 -5.90 -21.68
CA GLN A 441 5.70 -6.52 -22.24
C GLN A 441 6.93 -6.43 -21.32
N LEU A 442 7.01 -5.40 -20.50
CA LEU A 442 8.09 -5.21 -19.54
C LEU A 442 7.92 -6.08 -18.29
N ILE A 443 6.67 -6.27 -17.82
CA ILE A 443 6.41 -6.90 -16.52
C ILE A 443 5.98 -8.35 -16.62
N ASN A 444 5.29 -8.76 -17.70
CA ASN A 444 4.64 -10.08 -17.80
C ASN A 444 5.33 -11.05 -18.78
N GLU A 445 6.22 -10.59 -19.65
CA GLU A 445 6.92 -11.47 -20.58
C GLU A 445 7.93 -12.38 -19.86
N PRO A 446 7.77 -13.72 -19.87
CA PRO A 446 8.58 -14.63 -19.04
C PRO A 446 10.10 -14.54 -19.28
N ARG A 447 10.53 -14.29 -20.53
CA ARG A 447 11.95 -14.26 -20.91
C ARG A 447 12.54 -12.84 -21.02
N ARG A 448 11.72 -11.81 -21.01
CA ARG A 448 12.13 -10.40 -21.28
C ARG A 448 11.73 -9.44 -20.20
N LYS A 449 11.20 -9.95 -19.09
CA LYS A 449 10.65 -9.16 -17.99
C LYS A 449 11.70 -8.31 -17.29
N LEU A 450 11.22 -7.19 -16.80
CA LEU A 450 11.95 -6.36 -15.86
C LEU A 450 12.22 -7.16 -14.56
N ARG A 451 13.42 -7.06 -14.03
CA ARG A 451 13.74 -7.67 -12.72
C ARG A 451 12.91 -6.99 -11.62
N PRO A 452 12.56 -7.68 -10.52
CA PRO A 452 11.84 -7.07 -9.40
C PRO A 452 12.47 -5.77 -8.89
N ALA A 453 13.81 -5.68 -8.85
CA ALA A 453 14.55 -4.46 -8.51
C ALA A 453 14.26 -3.27 -9.44
N GLY A 454 13.84 -3.51 -10.68
CA GLY A 454 13.47 -2.47 -11.64
C GLY A 454 12.00 -2.03 -11.53
N LEU A 455 11.17 -2.78 -10.82
CA LEU A 455 9.76 -2.43 -10.64
C LEU A 455 9.60 -1.18 -9.77
N LEU A 456 10.39 -1.04 -8.71
CA LEU A 456 10.33 0.12 -7.80
C LEU A 456 10.56 1.44 -8.55
N PRO A 457 11.69 1.64 -9.27
CA PRO A 457 11.91 2.88 -10.02
C PRO A 457 10.89 3.07 -11.14
N LEU A 458 10.40 2.01 -11.78
CA LEU A 458 9.36 2.11 -12.79
C LEU A 458 8.04 2.63 -12.19
N LEU A 459 7.66 2.13 -11.03
CA LEU A 459 6.45 2.57 -10.32
C LEU A 459 6.58 4.04 -9.88
N ASP A 460 7.73 4.48 -9.39
CA ASP A 460 7.96 5.89 -9.02
C ASP A 460 7.83 6.82 -10.23
N ILE A 461 8.40 6.43 -11.37
CA ILE A 461 8.28 7.17 -12.63
C ILE A 461 6.82 7.22 -13.09
N TYR A 462 6.12 6.07 -13.04
CA TYR A 462 4.73 6.00 -13.45
C TYR A 462 3.81 6.82 -12.56
N ARG A 463 4.03 6.81 -11.24
CA ARG A 463 3.29 7.63 -10.26
C ARG A 463 3.46 9.13 -10.58
N ALA A 464 4.69 9.57 -10.84
CA ALA A 464 4.95 10.96 -11.18
C ALA A 464 4.29 11.36 -12.50
N TRP A 465 4.45 10.56 -13.54
CA TRP A 465 3.80 10.79 -14.82
C TRP A 465 2.28 10.82 -14.71
N HIS A 466 1.69 9.86 -13.98
CA HIS A 466 0.25 9.80 -13.77
C HIS A 466 -0.27 11.05 -13.05
N ASN A 467 0.37 11.42 -11.94
CA ASN A 467 -0.09 12.53 -11.11
C ASN A 467 0.09 13.90 -11.76
N LEU A 468 1.19 14.09 -12.50
CA LEU A 468 1.67 15.42 -12.91
C LEU A 468 1.58 15.68 -14.42
N CYS A 469 1.68 14.64 -15.26
CA CYS A 469 1.77 14.80 -16.72
C CYS A 469 0.52 14.31 -17.44
N ARG A 470 -0.06 13.18 -17.00
CA ARG A 470 -1.16 12.54 -17.70
C ARG A 470 -2.46 13.30 -17.50
N GLN A 471 -3.00 13.81 -18.60
CA GLN A 471 -4.30 14.46 -18.63
C GLN A 471 -5.44 13.45 -18.87
N ASP A 472 -6.60 13.70 -18.28
CA ASP A 472 -7.85 12.98 -18.52
C ASP A 472 -8.64 13.57 -19.71
N LYS A 473 -9.89 13.11 -19.88
CA LYS A 473 -10.80 13.62 -20.91
C LYS A 473 -11.12 15.12 -20.81
N TYR A 474 -10.95 15.71 -19.62
CA TYR A 474 -11.13 17.16 -19.38
C TYR A 474 -9.82 17.94 -19.47
N ARG A 475 -8.74 17.32 -19.95
CA ARG A 475 -7.38 17.86 -20.04
C ARG A 475 -6.79 18.29 -18.69
N LEU A 476 -7.22 17.66 -17.59
CA LEU A 476 -6.69 17.90 -16.27
C LEU A 476 -5.87 16.71 -15.77
N THR A 477 -4.77 16.99 -15.09
CA THR A 477 -4.01 15.99 -14.35
C THR A 477 -4.62 15.76 -12.97
N PRO A 478 -4.36 14.61 -12.30
CA PRO A 478 -4.76 14.41 -10.92
C PRO A 478 -4.30 15.52 -9.96
N ALA A 479 -3.07 16.05 -10.14
CA ALA A 479 -2.57 17.18 -9.35
C ALA A 479 -3.35 18.48 -9.57
N GLN A 480 -3.79 18.75 -10.81
CA GLN A 480 -4.64 19.90 -11.10
C GLN A 480 -6.05 19.75 -10.50
N ARG A 481 -6.61 18.54 -10.53
CA ARG A 481 -7.93 18.27 -9.90
C ARG A 481 -7.94 18.53 -8.40
N LEU A 482 -6.79 18.29 -7.73
CA LEU A 482 -6.60 18.61 -6.31
C LEU A 482 -6.19 20.06 -6.04
N GLY A 483 -6.02 20.89 -7.08
CA GLY A 483 -5.54 22.26 -6.91
C GLY A 483 -4.06 22.35 -6.50
N LEU A 484 -3.31 21.26 -6.64
CA LEU A 484 -1.88 21.23 -6.30
C LEU A 484 -0.99 21.82 -7.40
N ALA A 485 -1.47 21.80 -8.64
CA ALA A 485 -0.79 22.33 -9.82
C ALA A 485 -1.72 23.22 -10.63
N SER A 486 -1.20 24.29 -11.22
CA SER A 486 -1.94 25.19 -12.14
C SER A 486 -1.93 24.69 -13.58
N SER A 487 -0.90 23.93 -13.98
CA SER A 487 -0.72 23.38 -15.32
C SER A 487 -0.12 21.97 -15.25
N PRO A 488 -0.31 21.15 -16.32
CA PRO A 488 0.37 19.87 -16.41
C PRO A 488 1.88 20.07 -16.54
N ILE A 489 2.64 19.16 -15.96
CA ILE A 489 4.10 19.09 -16.11
C ILE A 489 4.41 18.25 -17.34
N THR A 490 5.32 18.72 -18.20
CA THR A 490 5.80 17.93 -19.35
C THR A 490 6.80 16.85 -18.90
N LEU A 491 6.99 15.81 -19.74
CA LEU A 491 8.02 14.80 -19.47
C LEU A 491 9.43 15.40 -19.33
N GLU A 492 9.69 16.47 -20.08
CA GLU A 492 10.95 17.21 -20.01
C GLU A 492 11.12 17.92 -18.66
N GLN A 493 10.07 18.63 -18.23
CA GLN A 493 10.06 19.28 -16.91
C GLN A 493 10.12 18.28 -15.76
N LEU A 494 9.61 17.06 -15.93
CA LEU A 494 9.72 16.00 -14.94
C LEU A 494 11.18 15.56 -14.73
N LEU A 495 12.03 15.73 -15.76
CA LEU A 495 13.46 15.41 -15.74
C LEU A 495 14.34 16.61 -15.33
N SER A 496 13.82 17.79 -15.27
CA SER A 496 14.55 18.97 -14.79
C SER A 496 14.52 19.04 -13.26
#